data_603b4d9398ca8016e7ac3ffba377a3b7
#
_entry.id   603b4d9398ca8016e7ac3ffba377a3b7
#
_cell.length_a   1.000
_cell.length_b   1.000
_cell.length_c   1.000
_cell.angle_alpha   90.00
_cell.angle_beta   90.00
_cell.angle_gamma   90.00
#
_symmetry.space_group_name_H-M   'P 1'
#
loop_
_entity.id
_entity.type
_entity.pdbx_description
1 polymer ?
#
loop_
_entity_poly.entity_id
_entity_poly.type
_entity_poly.pdbx_seq_one_letter_code
_entity_poly.pdbx_strand_id
1 'polypeptide(L)'
;MNKILHKRIISLLLVLLLAISCISCNARTNQETLQSRFDTFMEEMFVQKVQSDSLSLNYSLARPEQYGITMTEATFGRCSIESMNEGYSFTENQLSRLLSYDYDSLSEDQKLTYDIVKDYLRTDLSLGDYNYYYECLGPTTGIQAQLPILLAEYSFHDKDDIKEYLRLLPRIYDYFEEIIQFEREKSREGLFMSDAVAKKIIAQCEAFIADPGSNFLITYFNDKISRYSNLSKKEIASYQAQNTEIVLTRVIPAYQMLIVALQELLGTGTNDAGLFYYPQGQKYYECLAKYKTGSGKNMEEIIAMLDAAIGGGIADITTLTLSDPKIIDKYMDFRSFPITDPEAILQDLKTDIREDFPGTEEVKCEFKYVPASLADYLSPAMYLVPPIDSYQNNDIYINGSDEKTLSMIYTTVAHEGYPGHMYQCVYFRSQNPAPVRSVMNFTGYDEGWATYVEMYSYQYAGIDKNLADFLRANNIVILCLYARADIGIHYEGWDKNTAMKYVMNYISDATIAETIYHTLLEEPAIYLPYAVGYLEIEGLKKKAELILDKKFVTKDFHRFLLDIGPAPFETIENYMDLWMKNESK
;
A
#
# COMPACT_ATOMS: atom_id res chain seq x y z
N MET A 1 54.75 21.66 53.92
CA MET A 1 53.28 21.80 53.81
C MET A 1 52.77 21.69 52.39
N ASN A 2 53.42 22.21 51.36
CA ASN A 2 52.92 22.17 49.96
C ASN A 2 52.87 20.78 49.29
N LYS A 3 53.76 19.84 49.58
CA LYS A 3 53.75 18.50 48.95
C LYS A 3 52.61 17.56 49.38
N ILE A 4 52.10 17.74 50.59
CA ILE A 4 50.95 16.97 51.12
C ILE A 4 49.65 17.51 50.55
N LEU A 5 49.54 18.83 50.35
CA LEU A 5 48.37 19.46 49.74
C LEU A 5 48.24 19.10 48.27
N HIS A 6 49.34 19.07 47.50
CA HIS A 6 49.35 18.63 46.09
C HIS A 6 48.95 17.14 45.94
N LYS A 7 49.42 16.25 46.80
CA LYS A 7 49.02 14.84 46.76
C LYS A 7 47.53 14.63 47.07
N ARG A 8 46.96 15.42 48.00
CA ARG A 8 45.52 15.37 48.31
C ARG A 8 44.65 15.90 47.17
N ILE A 9 45.07 16.98 46.48
CA ILE A 9 44.37 17.54 45.31
C ILE A 9 44.42 16.55 44.13
N ILE A 10 45.54 15.93 43.84
CA ILE A 10 45.67 14.92 42.81
C ILE A 10 44.84 13.67 43.14
N SER A 11 44.80 13.24 44.41
CA SER A 11 43.97 12.11 44.83
C SER A 11 42.48 12.43 44.73
N LEU A 12 42.03 13.67 45.05
CA LEU A 12 40.63 14.09 44.86
C LEU A 12 40.22 14.18 43.37
N LEU A 13 41.11 14.69 42.51
CA LEU A 13 40.88 14.71 41.06
C LEU A 13 40.80 13.31 40.45
N LEU A 14 41.64 12.39 40.92
CA LEU A 14 41.57 10.97 40.48
C LEU A 14 40.27 10.28 40.94
N VAL A 15 39.81 10.52 42.16
CA VAL A 15 38.53 10.03 42.67
C VAL A 15 37.35 10.64 41.92
N LEU A 16 37.42 11.91 41.57
CA LEU A 16 36.39 12.59 40.76
C LEU A 16 36.35 12.04 39.31
N LEU A 17 37.52 11.82 38.72
CA LEU A 17 37.63 11.19 37.39
C LEU A 17 37.11 9.73 37.38
N LEU A 18 37.40 8.95 38.42
CA LEU A 18 36.86 7.60 38.60
C LEU A 18 35.36 7.61 38.86
N ALA A 19 34.83 8.54 39.62
CA ALA A 19 33.40 8.71 39.85
C ALA A 19 32.66 9.10 38.54
N ILE A 20 33.24 10.02 37.76
CA ILE A 20 32.69 10.42 36.44
C ILE A 20 32.73 9.23 35.46
N SER A 21 33.80 8.44 35.45
CA SER A 21 33.91 7.25 34.60
C SER A 21 32.90 6.15 35.00
N CYS A 22 32.66 5.94 36.30
CA CYS A 22 31.66 4.97 36.79
C CYS A 22 30.22 5.45 36.49
N ILE A 23 29.92 6.74 36.61
CA ILE A 23 28.63 7.31 36.22
C ILE A 23 28.40 7.17 34.72
N SER A 24 29.42 7.45 33.91
CA SER A 24 29.38 7.31 32.46
C SER A 24 29.21 5.86 32.02
N CYS A 25 29.89 4.89 32.64
CA CYS A 25 29.70 3.46 32.39
C CYS A 25 28.29 2.99 32.76
N ASN A 26 27.78 3.37 33.94
CA ASN A 26 26.41 3.00 34.33
C ASN A 26 25.34 3.62 33.42
N ALA A 27 25.52 4.89 33.01
CA ALA A 27 24.60 5.55 32.08
C ALA A 27 24.60 4.85 30.72
N ARG A 28 25.79 4.50 30.20
CA ARG A 28 25.93 3.76 28.94
C ARG A 28 25.34 2.36 28.98
N THR A 29 25.57 1.60 30.06
CA THR A 29 24.98 0.27 30.23
C THR A 29 23.46 0.33 30.37
N ASN A 30 22.90 1.34 31.03
CA ASN A 30 21.46 1.55 31.11
C ASN A 30 20.85 1.91 29.75
N GLN A 31 21.53 2.75 28.97
CA GLN A 31 21.09 3.12 27.62
C GLN A 31 21.12 1.92 26.67
N GLU A 32 22.20 1.14 26.64
CA GLU A 32 22.29 -0.09 25.83
C GLU A 32 21.20 -1.11 26.22
N THR A 33 20.86 -1.22 27.50
CA THR A 33 19.77 -2.08 27.99
C THR A 33 18.40 -1.56 27.51
N LEU A 34 18.18 -0.25 27.52
CA LEU A 34 16.94 0.37 27.06
C LEU A 34 16.76 0.19 25.55
N GLN A 35 17.81 0.44 24.76
CA GLN A 35 17.81 0.24 23.33
C GLN A 35 17.51 -1.21 22.96
N SER A 36 18.14 -2.19 23.62
CA SER A 36 17.85 -3.62 23.41
C SER A 36 16.39 -3.99 23.75
N ARG A 37 15.81 -3.39 24.79
CA ARG A 37 14.38 -3.58 25.13
C ARG A 37 13.46 -3.00 24.07
N PHE A 38 13.84 -1.86 23.50
CA PHE A 38 13.09 -1.25 22.40
C PHE A 38 13.10 -2.16 21.17
N ASP A 39 14.28 -2.68 20.79
CA ASP A 39 14.40 -3.61 19.66
C ASP A 39 13.56 -4.87 19.88
N THR A 40 13.62 -5.46 21.08
CA THR A 40 12.77 -6.61 21.44
C THR A 40 11.27 -6.27 21.31
N PHE A 41 10.86 -5.06 21.69
CA PHE A 41 9.48 -4.63 21.54
C PHE A 41 9.08 -4.50 20.06
N MET A 42 9.95 -3.98 19.21
CA MET A 42 9.72 -3.89 17.77
C MET A 42 9.63 -5.29 17.13
N GLU A 43 10.45 -6.23 17.56
CA GLU A 43 10.36 -7.63 17.13
C GLU A 43 9.05 -8.30 17.58
N GLU A 44 8.61 -8.07 18.82
CA GLU A 44 7.31 -8.58 19.31
C GLU A 44 6.15 -8.02 18.46
N MET A 45 6.15 -6.73 18.14
CA MET A 45 5.14 -6.13 17.26
C MET A 45 5.15 -6.74 15.86
N PHE A 46 6.34 -6.97 15.31
CA PHE A 46 6.51 -7.64 14.01
C PHE A 46 5.89 -9.04 14.02
N VAL A 47 6.29 -9.88 15.00
CA VAL A 47 5.79 -11.26 15.13
C VAL A 47 4.26 -11.27 15.27
N GLN A 48 3.70 -10.39 16.09
CA GLN A 48 2.25 -10.30 16.29
C GLN A 48 1.52 -9.90 15.00
N LYS A 49 2.09 -8.98 14.22
CA LYS A 49 1.49 -8.52 12.96
C LYS A 49 1.48 -9.64 11.91
N VAL A 50 2.60 -10.34 11.71
CA VAL A 50 2.68 -11.41 10.70
C VAL A 50 1.90 -12.67 11.08
N GLN A 51 1.65 -12.88 12.38
CA GLN A 51 0.84 -14.00 12.87
C GLN A 51 -0.67 -13.71 12.95
N SER A 52 -1.13 -12.53 12.51
CA SER A 52 -2.54 -12.15 12.60
C SER A 52 -3.46 -13.13 11.84
N ASP A 53 -2.97 -13.64 10.73
CA ASP A 53 -3.66 -14.63 9.91
C ASP A 53 -2.68 -15.40 9.00
N SER A 54 -3.15 -16.48 8.37
CA SER A 54 -2.31 -17.36 7.56
C SER A 54 -1.85 -16.74 6.23
N LEU A 55 -2.65 -15.83 5.64
CA LEU A 55 -2.24 -15.11 4.43
C LEU A 55 -1.15 -14.11 4.76
N SER A 56 -1.34 -13.29 5.79
CA SER A 56 -0.33 -12.33 6.27
C SER A 56 1.00 -13.01 6.55
N LEU A 57 1.00 -14.20 7.17
CA LEU A 57 2.22 -14.95 7.42
C LEU A 57 2.89 -15.41 6.13
N ASN A 58 2.16 -16.04 5.22
CA ASN A 58 2.69 -16.58 3.96
C ASN A 58 3.26 -15.48 3.04
N TYR A 59 2.57 -14.34 2.97
CA TYR A 59 3.04 -13.21 2.18
C TYR A 59 4.20 -12.43 2.83
N SER A 60 4.30 -12.47 4.16
CA SER A 60 5.37 -11.74 4.87
C SER A 60 6.67 -12.53 4.98
N LEU A 61 6.61 -13.85 5.13
CA LEU A 61 7.77 -14.69 5.41
C LEU A 61 7.77 -15.99 4.59
N ALA A 62 8.88 -16.26 3.91
CA ALA A 62 9.12 -17.54 3.25
C ALA A 62 9.57 -18.64 4.25
N ARG A 63 10.16 -18.24 5.37
CA ARG A 63 10.72 -19.14 6.41
C ARG A 63 10.38 -18.67 7.82
N PRO A 64 9.12 -18.73 8.24
CA PRO A 64 8.66 -18.23 9.53
C PRO A 64 9.41 -18.83 10.73
N GLU A 65 9.89 -20.08 10.61
CA GLU A 65 10.64 -20.80 11.65
C GLU A 65 11.96 -20.10 12.02
N GLN A 66 12.56 -19.31 11.12
CA GLN A 66 13.77 -18.51 11.40
C GLN A 66 13.49 -17.35 12.36
N TYR A 67 12.24 -16.94 12.46
CA TYR A 67 11.75 -15.91 13.39
C TYR A 67 11.10 -16.52 14.63
N GLY A 68 11.21 -17.86 14.81
CA GLY A 68 10.56 -18.57 15.92
C GLY A 68 9.03 -18.63 15.80
N ILE A 69 8.50 -18.39 14.59
CA ILE A 69 7.06 -18.33 14.33
C ILE A 69 6.56 -19.71 13.91
N THR A 70 5.48 -20.16 14.54
CA THR A 70 4.74 -21.36 14.15
C THR A 70 3.25 -21.08 14.26
N MET A 71 2.54 -21.20 13.13
CA MET A 71 1.08 -21.14 13.14
C MET A 71 0.51 -22.45 13.65
N THR A 72 -0.33 -22.38 14.67
CA THR A 72 -1.00 -23.54 15.25
C THR A 72 -2.35 -23.80 14.63
N GLU A 73 -3.00 -22.76 14.12
CA GLU A 73 -4.33 -22.80 13.51
C GLU A 73 -4.35 -22.01 12.20
N ALA A 74 -4.94 -22.61 11.15
CA ALA A 74 -5.14 -21.93 9.87
C ALA A 74 -6.36 -21.01 9.98
N THR A 75 -6.18 -19.71 9.63
CA THR A 75 -7.21 -18.67 9.76
C THR A 75 -7.06 -17.57 8.73
N PHE A 76 -8.19 -16.96 8.32
CA PHE A 76 -8.24 -15.72 7.55
C PHE A 76 -8.33 -14.46 8.44
N GLY A 77 -8.15 -14.62 9.75
CA GLY A 77 -8.47 -13.58 10.71
C GLY A 77 -9.96 -13.57 11.05
N ARG A 78 -10.45 -12.45 11.57
CA ARG A 78 -11.85 -12.26 11.99
C ARG A 78 -12.41 -10.94 11.47
N CYS A 79 -13.70 -10.91 11.14
CA CYS A 79 -14.43 -9.72 10.71
C CYS A 79 -15.69 -9.53 11.57
N SER A 80 -15.51 -9.04 12.79
CA SER A 80 -16.60 -8.74 13.73
C SER A 80 -16.30 -7.48 14.54
N ILE A 81 -17.34 -6.83 15.07
CA ILE A 81 -17.18 -5.67 15.96
C ILE A 81 -16.35 -6.04 17.20
N GLU A 82 -16.54 -7.24 17.74
CA GLU A 82 -15.77 -7.72 18.89
C GLU A 82 -14.28 -7.76 18.55
N SER A 83 -13.90 -8.40 17.44
CA SER A 83 -12.49 -8.51 17.03
C SER A 83 -11.86 -7.15 16.67
N MET A 84 -12.65 -6.23 16.08
CA MET A 84 -12.18 -4.86 15.82
C MET A 84 -11.89 -4.12 17.12
N ASN A 85 -12.78 -4.19 18.11
CA ASN A 85 -12.58 -3.57 19.42
C ASN A 85 -11.39 -4.19 20.18
N GLU A 86 -11.19 -5.50 20.08
CA GLU A 86 -10.00 -6.18 20.62
C GLU A 86 -8.74 -5.66 19.94
N GLY A 87 -8.75 -5.49 18.61
CA GLY A 87 -7.66 -4.92 17.83
C GLY A 87 -7.30 -3.51 18.26
N TYR A 88 -8.29 -2.61 18.41
CA TYR A 88 -8.03 -1.23 18.88
C TYR A 88 -7.53 -1.18 20.32
N SER A 89 -8.09 -2.02 21.21
CA SER A 89 -7.59 -2.13 22.59
C SER A 89 -6.14 -2.61 22.64
N PHE A 90 -5.80 -3.53 21.75
CA PHE A 90 -4.42 -3.98 21.57
C PHE A 90 -3.52 -2.84 21.05
N THR A 91 -3.93 -2.14 19.99
CA THR A 91 -3.20 -0.99 19.44
C THR A 91 -2.98 0.11 20.49
N GLU A 92 -3.97 0.40 21.33
CA GLU A 92 -3.86 1.36 22.45
C GLU A 92 -2.78 0.93 23.47
N ASN A 93 -2.76 -0.37 23.80
CA ASN A 93 -1.74 -0.92 24.69
C ASN A 93 -0.33 -0.82 24.08
N GLN A 94 -0.18 -1.10 22.77
CA GLN A 94 1.11 -0.96 22.08
C GLN A 94 1.56 0.51 22.07
N LEU A 95 0.66 1.45 21.79
CA LEU A 95 0.97 2.87 21.84
C LEU A 95 1.39 3.31 23.25
N SER A 96 0.67 2.89 24.28
CA SER A 96 1.01 3.20 25.67
C SER A 96 2.39 2.65 26.06
N ARG A 97 2.71 1.44 25.62
CA ARG A 97 4.03 0.82 25.83
C ARG A 97 5.13 1.59 25.09
N LEU A 98 4.89 1.98 23.83
CA LEU A 98 5.81 2.77 23.03
C LEU A 98 6.12 4.10 23.72
N LEU A 99 5.10 4.83 24.18
CA LEU A 99 5.22 6.11 24.85
C LEU A 99 5.92 6.04 26.21
N SER A 100 6.10 4.85 26.79
CA SER A 100 6.84 4.65 28.04
C SER A 100 8.36 4.63 27.87
N TYR A 101 8.88 4.55 26.62
CA TYR A 101 10.31 4.60 26.36
C TYR A 101 10.84 6.05 26.45
N ASP A 102 12.04 6.19 27.01
CA ASP A 102 12.78 7.46 27.00
C ASP A 102 13.36 7.71 25.60
N TYR A 103 12.68 8.57 24.84
CA TYR A 103 13.01 8.90 23.46
C TYR A 103 14.46 9.39 23.28
N ASP A 104 14.96 10.22 24.20
CA ASP A 104 16.31 10.79 24.09
C ASP A 104 17.42 9.74 24.26
N SER A 105 17.10 8.61 24.88
CA SER A 105 18.03 7.48 25.08
C SER A 105 18.09 6.53 23.88
N LEU A 106 17.19 6.68 22.88
CA LEU A 106 17.18 5.86 21.67
C LEU A 106 18.27 6.30 20.69
N SER A 107 18.74 5.37 19.84
CA SER A 107 19.58 5.70 18.68
C SER A 107 18.78 6.46 17.62
N GLU A 108 19.45 7.09 16.66
CA GLU A 108 18.75 7.85 15.60
C GLU A 108 17.83 6.95 14.76
N ASP A 109 18.27 5.73 14.44
CA ASP A 109 17.44 4.75 13.70
C ASP A 109 16.25 4.27 14.54
N GLN A 110 16.44 4.11 15.86
CA GLN A 110 15.36 3.77 16.78
C GLN A 110 14.37 4.92 16.96
N LYS A 111 14.84 6.18 16.98
CA LYS A 111 13.98 7.38 16.99
C LYS A 111 13.11 7.45 15.75
N LEU A 112 13.70 7.23 14.57
CA LEU A 112 12.94 7.17 13.32
C LEU A 112 11.86 6.08 13.39
N THR A 113 12.23 4.88 13.83
CA THR A 113 11.27 3.76 13.99
C THR A 113 10.20 4.10 15.02
N TYR A 114 10.56 4.71 16.16
CA TYR A 114 9.63 5.16 17.19
C TYR A 114 8.61 6.17 16.64
N ASP A 115 9.06 7.19 15.90
CA ASP A 115 8.17 8.22 15.34
C ASP A 115 7.20 7.61 14.32
N ILE A 116 7.69 6.76 13.42
CA ILE A 116 6.86 6.07 12.41
C ILE A 116 5.82 5.17 13.08
N VAL A 117 6.23 4.34 14.04
CA VAL A 117 5.33 3.42 14.76
C VAL A 117 4.29 4.21 15.56
N LYS A 118 4.69 5.28 16.23
CA LYS A 118 3.79 6.15 16.99
C LYS A 118 2.68 6.73 16.12
N ASP A 119 3.05 7.25 14.96
CA ASP A 119 2.09 7.89 14.06
C ASP A 119 1.20 6.85 13.38
N TYR A 120 1.74 5.67 13.03
CA TYR A 120 0.96 4.52 12.54
C TYR A 120 -0.12 4.11 13.54
N LEU A 121 0.26 3.85 14.81
CA LEU A 121 -0.67 3.41 15.85
C LEU A 121 -1.74 4.48 16.15
N ARG A 122 -1.37 5.76 16.14
CA ARG A 122 -2.34 6.87 16.33
C ARG A 122 -3.33 6.98 15.19
N THR A 123 -2.86 6.81 13.97
CA THR A 123 -3.72 6.87 12.78
C THR A 123 -4.68 5.68 12.75
N ASP A 124 -4.21 4.48 13.08
CA ASP A 124 -5.05 3.29 13.22
C ASP A 124 -6.15 3.51 14.27
N LEU A 125 -5.79 4.00 15.46
CA LEU A 125 -6.75 4.30 16.54
C LEU A 125 -7.80 5.34 16.17
N SER A 126 -7.53 6.24 15.23
CA SER A 126 -8.51 7.26 14.80
C SER A 126 -9.70 6.67 14.06
N LEU A 127 -9.60 5.43 13.58
CA LEU A 127 -10.69 4.70 12.94
C LEU A 127 -11.57 3.92 13.93
N GLY A 128 -11.13 3.76 15.19
CA GLY A 128 -11.77 2.90 16.18
C GLY A 128 -13.21 3.23 16.56
N ASP A 129 -13.62 4.50 16.40
CA ASP A 129 -14.99 4.94 16.64
C ASP A 129 -15.94 4.65 15.46
N TYR A 130 -15.40 4.11 14.32
CA TYR A 130 -16.11 3.99 13.05
C TYR A 130 -16.17 2.56 12.53
N ASN A 131 -16.19 1.54 13.41
CA ASN A 131 -16.14 0.13 13.05
C ASN A 131 -17.18 -0.29 12.00
N TYR A 132 -18.42 0.20 12.10
CA TYR A 132 -19.48 -0.11 11.14
C TYR A 132 -19.32 0.57 9.77
N TYR A 133 -18.38 1.51 9.63
CA TYR A 133 -18.02 2.11 8.33
C TYR A 133 -17.00 1.28 7.56
N TYR A 134 -16.37 0.29 8.20
CA TYR A 134 -15.44 -0.60 7.54
C TYR A 134 -16.15 -1.43 6.47
N GLU A 135 -15.60 -1.44 5.25
CA GLU A 135 -16.14 -2.20 4.12
C GLU A 135 -15.32 -3.48 3.92
N CYS A 136 -15.87 -4.63 4.41
CA CYS A 136 -15.29 -5.95 4.14
C CYS A 136 -15.52 -6.39 2.69
N LEU A 137 -16.65 -5.98 2.12
CA LEU A 137 -17.09 -6.31 0.78
C LEU A 137 -17.08 -5.06 -0.10
N GLY A 138 -16.66 -5.20 -1.34
CA GLY A 138 -16.63 -4.09 -2.29
C GLY A 138 -16.35 -4.58 -3.70
N PRO A 139 -16.77 -3.86 -4.75
CA PRO A 139 -16.60 -4.32 -6.12
C PRO A 139 -15.14 -4.50 -6.55
N THR A 140 -14.20 -3.72 -5.99
CA THR A 140 -12.78 -3.72 -6.38
C THR A 140 -11.89 -4.30 -5.28
N THR A 141 -11.99 -3.77 -4.06
CA THR A 141 -11.09 -4.12 -2.95
C THR A 141 -11.71 -5.08 -1.93
N GLY A 142 -12.98 -5.46 -2.12
CA GLY A 142 -13.68 -6.37 -1.23
C GLY A 142 -13.09 -7.77 -1.19
N ILE A 143 -13.16 -8.41 -0.02
CA ILE A 143 -12.56 -9.72 0.22
C ILE A 143 -13.10 -10.80 -0.73
N GLN A 144 -14.37 -10.72 -1.15
CA GLN A 144 -14.95 -11.68 -2.09
C GLN A 144 -14.27 -11.66 -3.47
N ALA A 145 -13.74 -10.49 -3.88
CA ALA A 145 -13.01 -10.32 -5.12
C ALA A 145 -11.52 -10.67 -4.96
N GLN A 146 -10.92 -10.24 -3.85
CA GLN A 146 -9.48 -10.35 -3.62
C GLN A 146 -9.05 -11.75 -3.14
N LEU A 147 -9.85 -12.42 -2.32
CA LEU A 147 -9.46 -13.69 -1.70
C LEU A 147 -9.13 -14.81 -2.72
N PRO A 148 -9.86 -14.99 -3.85
CA PRO A 148 -9.45 -15.96 -4.86
C PRO A 148 -8.06 -15.70 -5.43
N ILE A 149 -7.69 -14.44 -5.63
CA ILE A 149 -6.38 -14.03 -6.14
C ILE A 149 -5.29 -14.32 -5.10
N LEU A 150 -5.52 -13.91 -3.86
CA LEU A 150 -4.60 -14.16 -2.74
C LEU A 150 -4.37 -15.66 -2.53
N LEU A 151 -5.41 -16.48 -2.67
CA LEU A 151 -5.29 -17.93 -2.56
C LEU A 151 -4.56 -18.56 -3.77
N ALA A 152 -4.75 -18.04 -4.96
CA ALA A 152 -4.02 -18.51 -6.13
C ALA A 152 -2.52 -18.21 -6.02
N GLU A 153 -2.18 -17.02 -5.55
CA GLU A 153 -0.78 -16.57 -5.40
C GLU A 153 -0.13 -17.05 -4.09
N TYR A 154 -0.88 -17.72 -3.18
CA TYR A 154 -0.33 -18.31 -1.96
C TYR A 154 0.95 -19.10 -2.25
N SER A 155 2.08 -18.72 -1.67
CA SER A 155 3.39 -19.26 -2.02
C SER A 155 3.63 -20.66 -1.43
N PHE A 156 4.21 -21.57 -2.22
CA PHE A 156 4.62 -22.91 -1.79
C PHE A 156 6.15 -22.98 -1.78
N HIS A 157 6.79 -22.56 -0.70
CA HIS A 157 8.23 -22.63 -0.52
C HIS A 157 8.65 -24.07 -0.19
N ASP A 158 7.81 -24.80 0.55
CA ASP A 158 7.99 -26.21 0.85
C ASP A 158 6.66 -27.01 0.86
N LYS A 159 6.73 -28.29 1.24
CA LYS A 159 5.54 -29.17 1.28
C LYS A 159 4.58 -28.82 2.42
N ASP A 160 5.06 -28.17 3.45
CA ASP A 160 4.21 -27.83 4.59
C ASP A 160 3.32 -26.65 4.24
N ASP A 161 3.76 -25.70 3.39
CA ASP A 161 2.92 -24.63 2.84
C ASP A 161 1.72 -25.18 2.07
N ILE A 162 1.90 -26.25 1.29
CA ILE A 162 0.80 -26.90 0.57
C ILE A 162 -0.24 -27.46 1.55
N LYS A 163 0.22 -28.04 2.67
CA LYS A 163 -0.68 -28.57 3.71
C LYS A 163 -1.39 -27.44 4.45
N GLU A 164 -0.65 -26.34 4.74
CA GLU A 164 -1.25 -25.14 5.35
C GLU A 164 -2.32 -24.54 4.46
N TYR A 165 -2.05 -24.37 3.17
CA TYR A 165 -3.03 -23.91 2.19
C TYR A 165 -4.30 -24.77 2.21
N LEU A 166 -4.14 -26.11 2.19
CA LEU A 166 -5.27 -27.04 2.23
C LEU A 166 -6.00 -27.05 3.58
N ARG A 167 -5.35 -26.65 4.68
CA ARG A 167 -5.98 -26.42 5.99
C ARG A 167 -6.71 -25.09 6.06
N LEU A 168 -6.15 -24.07 5.40
CA LEU A 168 -6.71 -22.72 5.36
C LEU A 168 -7.97 -22.66 4.48
N LEU A 169 -7.92 -23.25 3.30
CA LEU A 169 -8.97 -23.13 2.28
C LEU A 169 -10.39 -23.45 2.78
N PRO A 170 -10.66 -24.50 3.59
CA PRO A 170 -12.01 -24.76 4.09
C PRO A 170 -12.51 -23.73 5.11
N ARG A 171 -11.61 -22.89 5.71
CA ARG A 171 -11.98 -21.85 6.67
C ARG A 171 -12.70 -20.67 6.03
N ILE A 172 -12.68 -20.59 4.70
CA ILE A 172 -13.44 -19.55 3.96
C ILE A 172 -14.93 -19.57 4.31
N TYR A 173 -15.49 -20.75 4.61
CA TYR A 173 -16.89 -20.89 4.96
C TYR A 173 -17.21 -20.17 6.27
N ASP A 174 -16.45 -20.45 7.32
CA ASP A 174 -16.61 -19.86 8.64
C ASP A 174 -16.33 -18.34 8.60
N TYR A 175 -15.33 -17.93 7.82
CA TYR A 175 -14.97 -16.52 7.62
C TYR A 175 -16.08 -15.72 6.92
N PHE A 176 -16.70 -16.29 5.87
CA PHE A 176 -17.82 -15.64 5.19
C PHE A 176 -19.08 -15.62 6.04
N GLU A 177 -19.29 -16.60 6.90
CA GLU A 177 -20.39 -16.57 7.87
C GLU A 177 -20.24 -15.39 8.84
N GLU A 178 -19.02 -15.10 9.31
CA GLU A 178 -18.72 -13.95 10.17
C GLU A 178 -18.91 -12.62 9.42
N ILE A 179 -18.46 -12.50 8.19
CA ILE A 179 -18.69 -11.32 7.32
C ILE A 179 -20.19 -11.08 7.11
N ILE A 180 -20.96 -12.12 6.82
CA ILE A 180 -22.41 -12.00 6.66
C ILE A 180 -23.08 -11.48 7.94
N GLN A 181 -22.62 -11.94 9.10
CA GLN A 181 -23.14 -11.45 10.37
C GLN A 181 -22.79 -9.97 10.56
N PHE A 182 -21.59 -9.55 10.22
CA PHE A 182 -21.16 -8.16 10.25
C PHE A 182 -22.00 -7.27 9.32
N GLU A 183 -22.25 -7.70 8.08
CA GLU A 183 -23.11 -6.96 7.14
C GLU A 183 -24.58 -6.86 7.62
N ARG A 184 -25.09 -7.88 8.30
CA ARG A 184 -26.40 -7.83 8.95
C ARG A 184 -26.42 -6.82 10.11
N GLU A 185 -25.34 -6.67 10.85
CA GLU A 185 -25.20 -5.65 11.89
C GLU A 185 -25.14 -4.25 11.29
N LYS A 186 -24.33 -4.03 10.23
CA LYS A 186 -24.30 -2.78 9.46
C LYS A 186 -25.71 -2.39 8.97
N SER A 187 -26.48 -3.36 8.49
CA SER A 187 -27.87 -3.12 8.06
C SER A 187 -28.77 -2.64 9.21
N ARG A 188 -28.64 -3.19 10.41
CA ARG A 188 -29.40 -2.75 11.59
C ARG A 188 -29.03 -1.34 12.04
N GLU A 189 -27.76 -0.96 11.85
CA GLU A 189 -27.24 0.38 12.15
C GLU A 189 -27.53 1.39 11.01
N GLY A 190 -28.14 0.94 9.89
CA GLY A 190 -28.42 1.78 8.73
C GLY A 190 -27.18 2.14 7.89
N LEU A 191 -26.12 1.34 7.98
CA LEU A 191 -24.83 1.54 7.32
C LEU A 191 -24.53 0.44 6.27
N PHE A 192 -25.53 -0.37 5.89
CA PHE A 192 -25.36 -1.32 4.80
C PHE A 192 -25.20 -0.58 3.46
N MET A 193 -24.39 -1.15 2.59
CA MET A 193 -24.10 -0.62 1.25
C MET A 193 -25.36 -0.40 0.40
N SER A 194 -25.25 0.39 -0.64
CA SER A 194 -26.35 0.58 -1.60
C SER A 194 -26.70 -0.72 -2.35
N ASP A 195 -27.96 -0.82 -2.79
CA ASP A 195 -28.41 -1.94 -3.62
C ASP A 195 -27.61 -2.09 -4.91
N ALA A 196 -27.09 -1.01 -5.47
CA ALA A 196 -26.29 -1.03 -6.68
C ALA A 196 -24.95 -1.75 -6.43
N VAL A 197 -24.27 -1.43 -5.33
CA VAL A 197 -23.04 -2.07 -4.90
C VAL A 197 -23.29 -3.54 -4.55
N ALA A 198 -24.30 -3.84 -3.74
CA ALA A 198 -24.63 -5.21 -3.37
C ALA A 198 -24.91 -6.10 -4.59
N LYS A 199 -25.64 -5.60 -5.60
CA LYS A 199 -25.91 -6.32 -6.85
C LYS A 199 -24.65 -6.59 -7.67
N LYS A 200 -23.68 -5.67 -7.70
CA LYS A 200 -22.37 -5.90 -8.35
C LYS A 200 -21.61 -7.01 -7.66
N ILE A 201 -21.55 -6.98 -6.33
CA ILE A 201 -20.88 -8.02 -5.52
C ILE A 201 -21.56 -9.38 -5.75
N ILE A 202 -22.89 -9.44 -5.73
CA ILE A 202 -23.64 -10.68 -6.04
C ILE A 202 -23.24 -11.20 -7.41
N ALA A 203 -23.27 -10.36 -8.45
CA ALA A 203 -22.92 -10.76 -9.81
C ALA A 203 -21.48 -11.29 -9.92
N GLN A 204 -20.51 -10.68 -9.22
CA GLN A 204 -19.13 -11.18 -9.14
C GLN A 204 -19.06 -12.55 -8.48
N CYS A 205 -19.75 -12.73 -7.35
CA CYS A 205 -19.80 -14.01 -6.65
C CYS A 205 -20.45 -15.10 -7.54
N GLU A 206 -21.55 -14.77 -8.24
CA GLU A 206 -22.23 -15.68 -9.18
C GLU A 206 -21.29 -16.09 -10.34
N ALA A 207 -20.55 -15.12 -10.91
CA ALA A 207 -19.57 -15.38 -11.96
C ALA A 207 -18.45 -16.30 -11.48
N PHE A 208 -17.93 -16.07 -10.26
CA PHE A 208 -16.86 -16.90 -9.67
C PHE A 208 -17.26 -18.36 -9.48
N ILE A 209 -18.53 -18.64 -9.16
CA ILE A 209 -19.03 -20.00 -8.91
C ILE A 209 -19.79 -20.61 -10.10
N ALA A 210 -19.88 -19.93 -11.25
CA ALA A 210 -20.70 -20.33 -12.40
C ALA A 210 -20.34 -21.72 -12.97
N ASP A 211 -19.06 -22.06 -12.99
CA ASP A 211 -18.55 -23.38 -13.42
C ASP A 211 -17.76 -24.05 -12.28
N PRO A 212 -18.42 -24.77 -11.39
CA PRO A 212 -17.79 -25.40 -10.23
C PRO A 212 -16.63 -26.34 -10.58
N GLY A 213 -16.76 -27.11 -11.65
CA GLY A 213 -15.78 -28.13 -12.06
C GLY A 213 -14.50 -27.55 -12.65
N SER A 214 -14.59 -26.35 -13.23
CA SER A 214 -13.47 -25.59 -13.82
C SER A 214 -13.16 -24.32 -13.03
N ASN A 215 -13.58 -24.27 -11.77
CA ASN A 215 -13.32 -23.09 -10.93
C ASN A 215 -11.83 -22.72 -10.92
N PHE A 216 -11.55 -21.43 -10.94
CA PHE A 216 -10.21 -20.87 -11.01
C PHE A 216 -9.26 -21.44 -9.93
N LEU A 217 -9.71 -21.58 -8.68
CA LEU A 217 -8.90 -22.15 -7.60
C LEU A 217 -8.57 -23.63 -7.79
N ILE A 218 -9.36 -24.37 -8.60
CA ILE A 218 -9.04 -25.76 -8.98
C ILE A 218 -7.99 -25.76 -10.08
N THR A 219 -8.25 -25.02 -11.16
CA THR A 219 -7.40 -25.06 -12.36
C THR A 219 -6.02 -24.47 -12.11
N TYR A 220 -5.97 -23.33 -11.42
CA TYR A 220 -4.71 -22.67 -11.07
C TYR A 220 -3.86 -23.49 -10.09
N PHE A 221 -4.47 -24.02 -9.03
CA PHE A 221 -3.77 -24.91 -8.09
C PHE A 221 -3.23 -26.16 -8.78
N ASN A 222 -4.02 -26.79 -9.65
CA ASN A 222 -3.60 -27.98 -10.37
C ASN A 222 -2.38 -27.72 -11.26
N ASP A 223 -2.35 -26.57 -11.90
CA ASP A 223 -1.23 -26.13 -12.74
C ASP A 223 0.02 -25.84 -11.92
N LYS A 224 -0.13 -25.07 -10.85
CA LYS A 224 0.92 -24.70 -9.91
C LYS A 224 1.56 -25.91 -9.25
N ILE A 225 0.77 -26.84 -8.70
CA ILE A 225 1.27 -28.03 -8.02
C ILE A 225 1.94 -29.01 -8.99
N SER A 226 1.49 -29.05 -10.26
CA SER A 226 2.08 -29.91 -11.30
C SER A 226 3.52 -29.53 -11.65
N ARG A 227 3.87 -28.25 -11.46
CA ARG A 227 5.22 -27.70 -11.71
C ARG A 227 6.14 -27.82 -10.48
N TYR A 228 5.61 -28.25 -9.34
CA TYR A 228 6.40 -28.34 -8.10
C TYR A 228 7.32 -29.56 -8.13
N SER A 229 8.63 -29.34 -8.31
CA SER A 229 9.61 -30.38 -8.62
C SER A 229 9.86 -31.40 -7.51
N ASN A 230 9.50 -31.07 -6.26
CA ASN A 230 9.79 -31.89 -5.09
C ASN A 230 8.67 -32.87 -4.70
N LEU A 231 7.65 -33.04 -5.57
CA LEU A 231 6.54 -33.95 -5.34
C LEU A 231 6.56 -35.13 -6.31
N SER A 232 6.18 -36.31 -5.78
CA SER A 232 5.87 -37.46 -6.62
C SER A 232 4.53 -37.29 -7.33
N LYS A 233 4.33 -37.97 -8.46
CA LYS A 233 3.06 -37.96 -9.18
C LYS A 233 1.87 -38.35 -8.30
N LYS A 234 2.08 -39.26 -7.34
CA LYS A 234 1.04 -39.69 -6.38
C LYS A 234 0.66 -38.57 -5.41
N GLU A 235 1.65 -37.82 -4.90
CA GLU A 235 1.41 -36.68 -4.02
C GLU A 235 0.68 -35.56 -4.77
N ILE A 236 1.12 -35.24 -6.02
CA ILE A 236 0.45 -34.26 -6.88
C ILE A 236 -1.02 -34.62 -7.05
N ALA A 237 -1.33 -35.86 -7.49
CA ALA A 237 -2.70 -36.30 -7.68
C ALA A 237 -3.53 -36.26 -6.37
N SER A 238 -2.90 -36.56 -5.23
CA SER A 238 -3.56 -36.50 -3.94
C SER A 238 -3.91 -35.06 -3.53
N TYR A 239 -2.98 -34.10 -3.69
CA TYR A 239 -3.22 -32.69 -3.37
C TYR A 239 -4.25 -32.06 -4.31
N GLN A 240 -4.19 -32.38 -5.62
CA GLN A 240 -5.19 -31.93 -6.59
C GLN A 240 -6.60 -32.41 -6.25
N ALA A 241 -6.74 -33.69 -5.85
CA ALA A 241 -8.03 -34.24 -5.43
C ALA A 241 -8.55 -33.56 -4.16
N GLN A 242 -7.70 -33.33 -3.16
CA GLN A 242 -8.06 -32.64 -1.92
C GLN A 242 -8.49 -31.19 -2.18
N ASN A 243 -7.71 -30.44 -2.99
CA ASN A 243 -8.07 -29.07 -3.34
C ASN A 243 -9.42 -29.01 -4.06
N THR A 244 -9.62 -29.88 -5.04
CA THR A 244 -10.89 -29.97 -5.79
C THR A 244 -12.06 -30.24 -4.85
N GLU A 245 -11.93 -31.21 -3.95
CA GLU A 245 -12.96 -31.55 -2.98
C GLU A 245 -13.29 -30.35 -2.07
N ILE A 246 -12.27 -29.66 -1.54
CA ILE A 246 -12.47 -28.51 -0.65
C ILE A 246 -13.15 -27.35 -1.40
N VAL A 247 -12.70 -27.04 -2.62
CA VAL A 247 -13.32 -25.98 -3.43
C VAL A 247 -14.80 -26.29 -3.66
N LEU A 248 -15.13 -27.50 -4.08
CA LEU A 248 -16.52 -27.90 -4.36
C LEU A 248 -17.41 -27.96 -3.11
N THR A 249 -16.86 -28.34 -1.96
CA THR A 249 -17.66 -28.61 -0.74
C THR A 249 -17.60 -27.53 0.30
N ARG A 250 -16.69 -26.55 0.18
CA ARG A 250 -16.50 -25.46 1.15
C ARG A 250 -16.49 -24.09 0.50
N VAL A 251 -15.62 -23.87 -0.51
CA VAL A 251 -15.46 -22.54 -1.12
C VAL A 251 -16.73 -22.15 -1.88
N ILE A 252 -17.20 -22.98 -2.81
CA ILE A 252 -18.42 -22.68 -3.58
C ILE A 252 -19.63 -22.50 -2.68
N PRO A 253 -19.89 -23.36 -1.68
CA PRO A 253 -20.97 -23.14 -0.71
C PRO A 253 -20.83 -21.85 0.10
N ALA A 254 -19.60 -21.40 0.43
CA ALA A 254 -19.39 -20.12 1.11
C ALA A 254 -19.87 -18.93 0.24
N TYR A 255 -19.50 -18.90 -1.04
CA TYR A 255 -19.97 -17.89 -1.97
C TYR A 255 -21.50 -17.96 -2.21
N GLN A 256 -22.07 -19.16 -2.29
CA GLN A 256 -23.54 -19.33 -2.37
C GLN A 256 -24.24 -18.74 -1.14
N MET A 257 -23.70 -18.99 0.05
CA MET A 257 -24.20 -18.43 1.31
C MET A 257 -24.13 -16.90 1.32
N LEU A 258 -23.00 -16.33 0.84
CA LEU A 258 -22.82 -14.88 0.73
C LEU A 258 -23.81 -14.26 -0.25
N ILE A 259 -24.03 -14.86 -1.43
CA ILE A 259 -25.01 -14.41 -2.41
C ILE A 259 -26.40 -14.35 -1.80
N VAL A 260 -26.84 -15.44 -1.12
CA VAL A 260 -28.18 -15.49 -0.49
C VAL A 260 -28.31 -14.42 0.58
N ALA A 261 -27.29 -14.24 1.44
CA ALA A 261 -27.35 -13.24 2.50
C ALA A 261 -27.41 -11.81 1.95
N LEU A 262 -26.64 -11.50 0.90
CA LEU A 262 -26.68 -10.17 0.27
C LEU A 262 -28.04 -9.94 -0.43
N GLN A 263 -28.63 -10.97 -1.06
CA GLN A 263 -29.98 -10.89 -1.64
C GLN A 263 -31.04 -10.61 -0.57
N GLU A 264 -30.94 -11.19 0.64
CA GLU A 264 -31.81 -10.90 1.79
C GLU A 264 -31.67 -9.47 2.30
N LEU A 265 -30.47 -8.87 2.17
CA LEU A 265 -30.17 -7.52 2.64
C LEU A 265 -30.51 -6.43 1.61
N LEU A 266 -30.83 -6.77 0.37
CA LEU A 266 -31.30 -5.77 -0.62
C LEU A 266 -32.50 -5.00 -0.09
N GLY A 267 -32.47 -3.68 -0.31
CA GLY A 267 -33.51 -2.76 0.18
C GLY A 267 -33.32 -2.29 1.63
N THR A 268 -32.25 -2.73 2.30
CA THR A 268 -31.94 -2.25 3.66
C THR A 268 -30.89 -1.12 3.68
N GLY A 269 -30.19 -0.87 2.57
CA GLY A 269 -29.31 0.28 2.41
C GLY A 269 -30.11 1.58 2.51
N THR A 270 -29.62 2.53 3.29
CA THR A 270 -30.27 3.80 3.57
C THR A 270 -29.71 4.97 2.76
N ASN A 271 -28.59 4.75 2.06
CA ASN A 271 -27.84 5.79 1.37
C ASN A 271 -27.30 5.29 0.02
N ASP A 272 -27.72 5.94 -1.05
CA ASP A 272 -27.22 5.72 -2.42
C ASP A 272 -26.24 6.83 -2.88
N ALA A 273 -25.71 7.59 -1.93
CA ALA A 273 -24.81 8.73 -2.15
C ALA A 273 -23.49 8.55 -1.35
N GLY A 274 -22.67 9.59 -1.27
CA GLY A 274 -21.40 9.54 -0.56
C GLY A 274 -21.51 9.38 0.96
N LEU A 275 -20.39 9.10 1.61
CA LEU A 275 -20.27 8.94 3.06
C LEU A 275 -20.80 10.16 3.84
N PHE A 276 -20.72 11.36 3.25
CA PHE A 276 -21.27 12.60 3.82
C PHE A 276 -22.70 12.45 4.36
N TYR A 277 -23.52 11.63 3.72
CA TYR A 277 -24.93 11.45 4.05
C TYR A 277 -25.18 10.42 5.17
N TYR A 278 -24.15 9.72 5.63
CA TYR A 278 -24.22 8.88 6.83
C TYR A 278 -23.96 9.71 8.11
N PRO A 279 -24.54 9.31 9.27
CA PRO A 279 -24.19 9.92 10.55
C PRO A 279 -22.68 9.86 10.77
N GLN A 280 -21.98 10.95 11.03
CA GLN A 280 -20.52 11.02 11.17
C GLN A 280 -19.69 10.60 9.93
N GLY A 281 -20.30 10.33 8.77
CA GLY A 281 -19.60 9.86 7.57
C GLY A 281 -18.52 10.83 7.08
N GLN A 282 -18.74 12.15 7.22
CA GLN A 282 -17.72 13.16 6.92
C GLN A 282 -16.49 13.01 7.83
N LYS A 283 -16.68 12.78 9.13
CA LYS A 283 -15.56 12.58 10.07
C LYS A 283 -14.82 11.27 9.83
N TYR A 284 -15.59 10.21 9.53
CA TYR A 284 -14.97 8.95 9.12
C TYR A 284 -14.10 9.14 7.88
N TYR A 285 -14.59 9.87 6.88
CA TYR A 285 -13.84 10.12 5.66
C TYR A 285 -12.54 10.92 5.92
N GLU A 286 -12.53 11.89 6.86
CA GLU A 286 -11.30 12.57 7.30
C GLU A 286 -10.26 11.57 7.86
N CYS A 287 -10.70 10.66 8.73
CA CYS A 287 -9.82 9.62 9.30
C CYS A 287 -9.34 8.65 8.21
N LEU A 288 -10.24 8.22 7.31
CA LEU A 288 -9.93 7.36 6.18
C LEU A 288 -8.92 8.00 5.23
N ALA A 289 -9.11 9.27 4.87
CA ALA A 289 -8.20 10.02 4.03
C ALA A 289 -6.80 10.11 4.65
N LYS A 290 -6.71 10.42 5.95
CA LYS A 290 -5.44 10.42 6.69
C LYS A 290 -4.79 9.05 6.70
N TYR A 291 -5.55 8.00 6.98
CA TYR A 291 -5.06 6.62 7.00
C TYR A 291 -4.52 6.19 5.62
N LYS A 292 -5.28 6.51 4.56
CA LYS A 292 -4.92 6.14 3.19
C LYS A 292 -3.74 6.94 2.63
N THR A 293 -3.65 8.24 2.95
CA THR A 293 -2.63 9.12 2.37
C THR A 293 -1.37 9.27 3.21
N GLY A 294 -1.45 9.06 4.52
CA GLY A 294 -0.35 9.38 5.44
C GLY A 294 0.00 10.88 5.50
N SER A 295 -0.84 11.77 4.93
CA SER A 295 -0.64 13.21 4.93
C SER A 295 -0.97 13.81 6.31
N GLY A 296 -0.16 14.76 6.78
CA GLY A 296 -0.44 15.58 7.96
C GLY A 296 -1.39 16.74 7.71
N LYS A 297 -1.80 16.96 6.44
CA LYS A 297 -2.68 18.06 6.03
C LYS A 297 -4.14 17.78 6.38
N ASN A 298 -4.88 18.82 6.73
CA ASN A 298 -6.33 18.75 6.87
C ASN A 298 -7.02 18.73 5.49
N MET A 299 -8.35 18.49 5.46
CA MET A 299 -9.10 18.33 4.21
C MET A 299 -9.09 19.60 3.34
N GLU A 300 -9.16 20.79 3.93
CA GLU A 300 -9.08 22.06 3.20
C GLU A 300 -7.72 22.26 2.53
N GLU A 301 -6.64 21.87 3.20
CA GLU A 301 -5.28 21.92 2.65
C GLU A 301 -5.11 20.90 1.52
N ILE A 302 -5.66 19.69 1.65
CA ILE A 302 -5.64 18.67 0.59
C ILE A 302 -6.45 19.15 -0.63
N ILE A 303 -7.65 19.70 -0.42
CA ILE A 303 -8.47 20.29 -1.50
C ILE A 303 -7.69 21.38 -2.22
N ALA A 304 -7.11 22.32 -1.47
CA ALA A 304 -6.33 23.42 -2.07
C ALA A 304 -5.13 22.91 -2.87
N MET A 305 -4.46 21.86 -2.39
CA MET A 305 -3.32 21.23 -3.06
C MET A 305 -3.76 20.55 -4.37
N LEU A 306 -4.88 19.81 -4.37
CA LEU A 306 -5.44 19.19 -5.58
C LEU A 306 -5.90 20.22 -6.61
N ASP A 307 -6.63 21.25 -6.16
CA ASP A 307 -7.10 22.33 -7.06
C ASP A 307 -5.92 23.11 -7.67
N ALA A 308 -4.86 23.36 -6.91
CA ALA A 308 -3.64 23.98 -7.41
C ALA A 308 -2.91 23.09 -8.44
N ALA A 309 -2.87 21.78 -8.21
CA ALA A 309 -2.26 20.82 -9.15
C ALA A 309 -3.05 20.73 -10.47
N ILE A 310 -4.39 20.68 -10.40
CA ILE A 310 -5.27 20.71 -11.57
C ILE A 310 -5.04 22.01 -12.35
N GLY A 311 -5.08 23.16 -11.68
CA GLY A 311 -4.85 24.47 -12.32
C GLY A 311 -3.46 24.59 -12.95
N GLY A 312 -2.43 24.11 -12.25
CA GLY A 312 -1.05 24.07 -12.76
C GLY A 312 -0.91 23.18 -13.99
N GLY A 313 -1.42 21.96 -13.96
CA GLY A 313 -1.38 21.05 -15.11
C GLY A 313 -2.11 21.60 -16.35
N ILE A 314 -3.27 22.25 -16.15
CA ILE A 314 -3.98 22.94 -17.24
C ILE A 314 -3.15 24.10 -17.82
N ALA A 315 -2.46 24.85 -16.97
CA ALA A 315 -1.58 25.93 -17.42
C ALA A 315 -0.38 25.39 -18.23
N ASP A 316 0.19 24.26 -17.80
CA ASP A 316 1.27 23.57 -18.52
C ASP A 316 0.79 23.07 -19.90
N ILE A 317 -0.36 22.38 -19.96
CA ILE A 317 -0.99 21.93 -21.21
C ILE A 317 -1.25 23.12 -22.15
N THR A 318 -1.76 24.23 -21.61
CA THR A 318 -2.02 25.45 -22.38
C THR A 318 -0.73 26.04 -22.94
N THR A 319 0.32 26.12 -22.14
CA THR A 319 1.63 26.62 -22.52
C THR A 319 2.26 25.75 -23.62
N LEU A 320 2.17 24.42 -23.47
CA LEU A 320 2.62 23.49 -24.52
C LEU A 320 1.83 23.64 -25.81
N THR A 321 0.51 23.81 -25.74
CA THR A 321 -0.34 24.00 -26.92
C THR A 321 -0.01 25.30 -27.66
N LEU A 322 0.33 26.38 -26.95
CA LEU A 322 0.75 27.63 -27.53
C LEU A 322 2.16 27.56 -28.14
N SER A 323 3.08 26.85 -27.53
CA SER A 323 4.47 26.72 -28.00
C SER A 323 4.66 25.66 -29.10
N ASP A 324 3.85 24.61 -29.10
CA ASP A 324 3.81 23.57 -30.14
C ASP A 324 2.39 23.36 -30.65
N PRO A 325 1.96 24.11 -31.69
CA PRO A 325 0.60 24.03 -32.23
C PRO A 325 0.18 22.65 -32.76
N LYS A 326 1.15 21.72 -32.91
CA LYS A 326 0.88 20.34 -33.35
C LYS A 326 0.77 19.37 -32.17
N ILE A 327 0.91 19.82 -30.93
CA ILE A 327 0.94 18.94 -29.78
C ILE A 327 -0.37 18.14 -29.60
N ILE A 328 -1.51 18.75 -29.89
CA ILE A 328 -2.80 18.08 -29.87
C ILE A 328 -2.88 16.96 -30.91
N ASP A 329 -2.41 17.21 -32.13
CA ASP A 329 -2.35 16.18 -33.18
C ASP A 329 -1.40 15.05 -32.76
N LYS A 330 -0.20 15.38 -32.23
CA LYS A 330 0.75 14.39 -31.70
C LYS A 330 0.12 13.54 -30.61
N TYR A 331 -0.59 14.15 -29.68
CA TYR A 331 -1.30 13.45 -28.59
C TYR A 331 -2.42 12.54 -29.15
N MET A 332 -3.22 13.07 -30.04
CA MET A 332 -4.33 12.33 -30.68
C MET A 332 -3.85 11.17 -31.55
N ASP A 333 -2.65 11.27 -32.12
CA ASP A 333 -2.04 10.24 -32.97
C ASP A 333 -1.15 9.28 -32.19
N PHE A 334 -0.83 9.57 -30.93
CA PHE A 334 -0.02 8.71 -30.08
C PHE A 334 -0.75 7.41 -29.74
N ARG A 335 -0.15 6.26 -30.05
CA ARG A 335 -0.76 4.93 -29.89
C ARG A 335 0.14 3.95 -29.14
N SER A 336 1.45 4.22 -29.08
CA SER A 336 2.40 3.28 -28.52
C SER A 336 3.68 3.98 -28.11
N PHE A 337 4.25 3.57 -27.01
CA PHE A 337 5.65 3.87 -26.71
C PHE A 337 6.57 3.11 -27.66
N PRO A 338 7.82 3.59 -27.86
CA PRO A 338 8.82 2.92 -28.72
C PRO A 338 9.19 1.52 -28.24
N ILE A 339 9.20 1.29 -26.92
CA ILE A 339 9.45 -0.01 -26.30
C ILE A 339 8.16 -0.46 -25.63
N THR A 340 7.69 -1.68 -25.93
CA THR A 340 6.43 -2.25 -25.44
C THR A 340 6.60 -3.60 -24.76
N ASP A 341 7.79 -4.22 -24.90
CA ASP A 341 8.11 -5.45 -24.19
C ASP A 341 8.49 -5.13 -22.73
N PRO A 342 7.79 -5.69 -21.72
CA PRO A 342 8.01 -5.35 -20.34
C PRO A 342 9.43 -5.61 -19.82
N GLU A 343 10.10 -6.69 -20.29
CA GLU A 343 11.48 -6.99 -19.91
C GLU A 343 12.43 -5.97 -20.50
N ALA A 344 12.24 -5.60 -21.77
CA ALA A 344 13.03 -4.57 -22.44
C ALA A 344 12.85 -3.20 -21.78
N ILE A 345 11.62 -2.82 -21.40
CA ILE A 345 11.32 -1.59 -20.66
C ILE A 345 12.06 -1.57 -19.32
N LEU A 346 12.01 -2.66 -18.56
CA LEU A 346 12.70 -2.75 -17.27
C LEU A 346 14.22 -2.58 -17.41
N GLN A 347 14.85 -3.14 -18.46
CA GLN A 347 16.28 -2.99 -18.72
C GLN A 347 16.64 -1.57 -19.16
N ASP A 348 15.80 -0.94 -19.97
CA ASP A 348 15.93 0.46 -20.39
C ASP A 348 15.91 1.38 -19.16
N LEU A 349 14.87 1.28 -18.33
CA LEU A 349 14.73 2.04 -17.10
C LEU A 349 15.89 1.82 -16.11
N LYS A 350 16.36 0.58 -15.90
CA LYS A 350 17.54 0.29 -15.06
C LYS A 350 18.79 1.01 -15.53
N THR A 351 18.87 1.35 -16.80
CA THR A 351 20.01 2.08 -17.38
C THR A 351 19.84 3.57 -17.20
N ASP A 352 18.66 4.10 -17.50
CA ASP A 352 18.41 5.53 -17.58
C ASP A 352 18.28 6.22 -16.21
N ILE A 353 17.81 5.50 -15.19
CA ILE A 353 17.63 6.07 -13.83
C ILE A 353 18.94 6.28 -13.06
N ARG A 354 20.11 5.80 -13.57
CA ARG A 354 21.36 5.75 -12.80
C ARG A 354 21.89 7.10 -12.34
N GLU A 355 21.60 8.16 -13.07
CA GLU A 355 22.05 9.51 -12.72
C GLU A 355 21.19 10.12 -11.62
N ASP A 356 19.87 9.82 -11.62
CA ASP A 356 18.89 10.46 -10.77
C ASP A 356 18.51 9.64 -9.53
N PHE A 357 18.82 8.34 -9.52
CA PHE A 357 18.45 7.44 -8.41
C PHE A 357 19.66 6.71 -7.83
N PRO A 358 19.69 6.39 -6.53
CA PRO A 358 20.76 5.59 -5.92
C PRO A 358 20.78 4.17 -6.51
N GLY A 359 21.96 3.52 -6.47
CA GLY A 359 22.06 2.12 -6.85
C GLY A 359 21.36 1.20 -5.87
N THR A 360 20.86 0.06 -6.35
CA THR A 360 20.26 -1.01 -5.53
C THR A 360 20.94 -2.35 -5.83
N GLU A 361 20.68 -3.35 -5.02
CA GLU A 361 21.13 -4.72 -5.26
C GLU A 361 20.56 -5.27 -6.58
N GLU A 362 21.34 -6.14 -7.23
CA GLU A 362 20.85 -6.91 -8.37
C GLU A 362 19.93 -8.03 -7.86
N VAL A 363 18.67 -8.00 -8.32
CA VAL A 363 17.64 -8.98 -7.96
C VAL A 363 17.03 -9.59 -9.21
N LYS A 364 16.42 -10.77 -9.04
CA LYS A 364 15.67 -11.42 -10.12
C LYS A 364 14.29 -10.76 -10.22
N CYS A 365 13.83 -10.58 -11.46
CA CYS A 365 12.46 -10.21 -11.78
C CYS A 365 11.93 -11.11 -12.88
N GLU A 366 10.76 -11.67 -12.67
CA GLU A 366 10.00 -12.44 -13.66
C GLU A 366 8.71 -11.73 -14.01
N PHE A 367 8.44 -11.57 -15.31
CA PHE A 367 7.17 -11.08 -15.78
C PHE A 367 6.22 -12.25 -16.00
N LYS A 368 5.06 -12.19 -15.35
CA LYS A 368 4.00 -13.19 -15.46
C LYS A 368 2.76 -12.55 -16.07
N TYR A 369 2.02 -13.31 -16.85
CA TYR A 369 0.78 -12.81 -17.42
C TYR A 369 -0.42 -13.25 -16.60
N VAL A 370 -1.32 -12.31 -16.34
CA VAL A 370 -2.59 -12.57 -15.66
C VAL A 370 -3.41 -13.58 -16.47
N PRO A 371 -3.96 -14.63 -15.85
CA PRO A 371 -4.89 -15.54 -16.53
C PRO A 371 -6.10 -14.80 -17.11
N ALA A 372 -6.54 -15.18 -18.31
CA ALA A 372 -7.66 -14.53 -19.00
C ALA A 372 -8.96 -14.46 -18.17
N SER A 373 -9.16 -15.42 -17.26
CA SER A 373 -10.33 -15.46 -16.37
C SER A 373 -10.32 -14.38 -15.28
N LEU A 374 -9.17 -13.74 -15.04
CA LEU A 374 -9.00 -12.65 -14.04
C LEU A 374 -8.74 -11.29 -14.68
N ALA A 375 -8.52 -11.25 -15.99
CA ALA A 375 -8.09 -10.05 -16.69
C ALA A 375 -9.05 -8.87 -16.53
N ASP A 376 -10.35 -9.11 -16.49
CA ASP A 376 -11.38 -8.07 -16.35
C ASP A 376 -11.43 -7.45 -14.94
N TYR A 377 -10.74 -8.07 -13.96
CA TYR A 377 -10.78 -7.69 -12.55
C TYR A 377 -9.45 -7.12 -12.03
N LEU A 378 -8.41 -7.11 -12.86
CA LEU A 378 -7.06 -6.72 -12.45
C LEU A 378 -6.56 -5.51 -13.24
N SER A 379 -5.73 -4.71 -12.58
CA SER A 379 -5.01 -3.57 -13.18
C SER A 379 -4.11 -4.00 -14.36
N PRO A 380 -3.67 -3.06 -15.20
CA PRO A 380 -2.78 -3.34 -16.34
C PRO A 380 -1.48 -4.04 -15.96
N ALA A 381 -0.93 -3.74 -14.79
CA ALA A 381 0.18 -4.46 -14.18
C ALA A 381 0.07 -4.43 -12.66
N MET A 382 0.83 -5.30 -11.99
CA MET A 382 0.88 -5.39 -10.53
C MET A 382 2.20 -6.01 -10.09
N TYR A 383 2.93 -5.32 -9.22
CA TYR A 383 4.07 -5.90 -8.52
C TYR A 383 3.62 -6.69 -7.29
N LEU A 384 3.96 -7.95 -7.22
CA LEU A 384 3.72 -8.76 -6.03
C LEU A 384 4.90 -8.63 -5.07
N VAL A 385 4.67 -7.95 -3.95
CA VAL A 385 5.71 -7.74 -2.93
C VAL A 385 6.15 -9.09 -2.36
N PRO A 386 7.43 -9.47 -2.50
CA PRO A 386 7.91 -10.77 -2.02
C PRO A 386 8.02 -10.82 -0.50
N PRO A 387 8.14 -12.02 0.11
CA PRO A 387 8.43 -12.15 1.53
C PRO A 387 9.70 -11.41 1.95
N ILE A 388 9.73 -10.90 3.18
CA ILE A 388 10.82 -10.07 3.72
C ILE A 388 12.15 -10.81 3.67
N ASP A 389 12.15 -12.09 3.95
CA ASP A 389 13.32 -12.98 3.95
C ASP A 389 13.63 -13.62 2.58
N SER A 390 12.94 -13.19 1.51
CA SER A 390 13.11 -13.68 0.12
C SER A 390 12.94 -12.58 -0.94
N TYR A 391 13.23 -11.33 -0.61
CA TYR A 391 13.02 -10.16 -1.49
C TYR A 391 13.92 -10.12 -2.75
N GLN A 392 14.84 -11.06 -2.91
CA GLN A 392 15.67 -11.17 -4.10
C GLN A 392 14.94 -11.78 -5.31
N ASN A 393 13.75 -12.36 -5.11
CA ASN A 393 12.94 -12.94 -6.17
C ASN A 393 11.64 -12.14 -6.29
N ASN A 394 11.44 -11.50 -7.44
CA ASN A 394 10.36 -10.54 -7.64
C ASN A 394 9.52 -10.95 -8.85
N ASP A 395 8.21 -10.76 -8.75
CA ASP A 395 7.26 -11.04 -9.81
C ASP A 395 6.46 -9.76 -10.14
N ILE A 396 6.40 -9.44 -11.43
CA ILE A 396 5.49 -8.40 -11.94
C ILE A 396 4.47 -9.08 -12.85
N TYR A 397 3.20 -8.94 -12.52
CA TYR A 397 2.09 -9.44 -13.30
C TYR A 397 1.65 -8.42 -14.34
N ILE A 398 1.47 -8.87 -15.58
CA ILE A 398 1.01 -8.05 -16.70
C ILE A 398 -0.36 -8.55 -17.14
N ASN A 399 -1.32 -7.66 -17.19
CA ASN A 399 -2.62 -7.93 -17.79
C ASN A 399 -2.51 -7.79 -19.31
N GLY A 400 -2.27 -8.90 -19.99
CA GLY A 400 -2.06 -8.96 -21.44
C GLY A 400 -3.34 -9.08 -22.27
N SER A 401 -4.52 -8.87 -21.68
CA SER A 401 -5.81 -9.06 -22.36
C SER A 401 -6.10 -8.02 -23.46
N ASP A 402 -5.47 -6.84 -23.39
CA ASP A 402 -5.67 -5.72 -24.32
C ASP A 402 -4.33 -5.25 -24.92
N GLU A 403 -4.20 -5.38 -26.26
CA GLU A 403 -3.03 -4.95 -27.02
C GLU A 403 -2.78 -3.44 -26.90
N LYS A 404 -3.84 -2.63 -26.75
CA LYS A 404 -3.72 -1.20 -26.55
C LYS A 404 -3.07 -0.89 -25.20
N THR A 405 -3.45 -1.59 -24.14
CA THR A 405 -2.83 -1.50 -22.83
C THR A 405 -1.34 -1.83 -22.89
N LEU A 406 -0.97 -2.93 -23.57
CA LEU A 406 0.43 -3.31 -23.73
C LEU A 406 1.25 -2.27 -24.51
N SER A 407 0.65 -1.62 -25.51
CA SER A 407 1.33 -0.56 -26.29
C SER A 407 1.62 0.70 -25.46
N MET A 408 0.93 0.90 -24.34
CA MET A 408 1.05 2.06 -23.45
C MET A 408 1.72 1.73 -22.09
N ILE A 409 2.30 0.55 -21.95
CA ILE A 409 2.70 -0.02 -20.63
C ILE A 409 4.01 0.56 -20.07
N TYR A 410 4.76 1.39 -20.82
CA TYR A 410 6.10 1.86 -20.40
C TYR A 410 6.10 2.50 -19.01
N THR A 411 5.23 3.47 -18.77
CA THR A 411 5.16 4.18 -17.48
C THR A 411 4.57 3.31 -16.38
N THR A 412 3.70 2.35 -16.73
CA THR A 412 3.19 1.36 -15.79
C THR A 412 4.30 0.40 -15.32
N VAL A 413 5.20 -0.03 -16.23
CA VAL A 413 6.38 -0.82 -15.83
C VAL A 413 7.34 0.01 -14.97
N ALA A 414 7.42 1.33 -15.18
CA ALA A 414 8.17 2.20 -14.28
C ALA A 414 7.54 2.27 -12.89
N HIS A 415 6.21 2.33 -12.80
CA HIS A 415 5.43 2.32 -11.55
C HIS A 415 5.65 1.00 -10.78
N GLU A 416 5.45 -0.15 -11.42
CA GLU A 416 5.54 -1.46 -10.77
C GLU A 416 6.99 -1.94 -10.56
N GLY A 417 7.88 -1.58 -11.48
CA GLY A 417 9.26 -2.07 -11.53
C GLY A 417 10.29 -1.05 -11.05
N TYR A 418 11.03 -0.48 -12.00
CA TYR A 418 12.12 0.47 -11.76
C TYR A 418 11.81 1.83 -12.38
N PRO A 419 11.87 2.92 -11.60
CA PRO A 419 12.26 3.00 -10.19
C PRO A 419 11.09 2.97 -9.18
N GLY A 420 9.96 2.32 -9.50
CA GLY A 420 8.75 2.27 -8.69
C GLY A 420 8.76 1.26 -7.54
N HIS A 421 7.64 0.54 -7.37
CA HIS A 421 7.40 -0.35 -6.23
C HIS A 421 8.49 -1.40 -6.00
N MET A 422 8.90 -2.12 -7.04
CA MET A 422 9.94 -3.14 -6.92
C MET A 422 11.28 -2.53 -6.49
N TYR A 423 11.69 -1.43 -7.11
CA TYR A 423 12.93 -0.74 -6.77
C TYR A 423 12.90 -0.23 -5.33
N GLN A 424 11.83 0.43 -4.91
CA GLN A 424 11.62 0.93 -3.56
C GLN A 424 11.69 -0.21 -2.53
N CYS A 425 10.98 -1.31 -2.77
CA CYS A 425 10.96 -2.48 -1.89
C CYS A 425 12.35 -3.09 -1.74
N VAL A 426 13.06 -3.33 -2.85
CA VAL A 426 14.41 -3.90 -2.86
C VAL A 426 15.41 -2.97 -2.16
N TYR A 427 15.36 -1.66 -2.48
CA TYR A 427 16.23 -0.67 -1.84
C TYR A 427 16.02 -0.65 -0.33
N PHE A 428 14.77 -0.47 0.12
CA PHE A 428 14.44 -0.37 1.54
C PHE A 428 14.86 -1.63 2.32
N ARG A 429 14.58 -2.81 1.78
CA ARG A 429 14.94 -4.09 2.44
C ARG A 429 16.45 -4.32 2.48
N SER A 430 17.19 -3.86 1.47
CA SER A 430 18.66 -3.95 1.46
C SER A 430 19.33 -3.11 2.57
N GLN A 431 18.63 -2.07 3.09
CA GLN A 431 19.09 -1.28 4.23
C GLN A 431 18.91 -2.00 5.58
N ASN A 432 18.32 -3.20 5.59
CA ASN A 432 18.05 -3.99 6.80
C ASN A 432 17.31 -3.21 7.90
N PRO A 433 16.15 -2.61 7.59
CA PRO A 433 15.35 -1.86 8.57
C PRO A 433 14.86 -2.76 9.70
N ALA A 434 14.40 -2.16 10.81
CA ALA A 434 13.68 -2.90 11.86
C ALA A 434 12.51 -3.68 11.22
N PRO A 435 12.38 -5.01 11.44
CA PRO A 435 11.41 -5.87 10.72
C PRO A 435 9.97 -5.37 10.77
N VAL A 436 9.55 -4.75 11.89
CA VAL A 436 8.21 -4.15 12.06
C VAL A 436 7.89 -3.13 10.98
N ARG A 437 8.88 -2.38 10.48
CA ARG A 437 8.70 -1.38 9.42
C ARG A 437 8.35 -1.98 8.07
N SER A 438 8.74 -3.23 7.82
CA SER A 438 8.46 -3.95 6.57
C SER A 438 7.03 -4.53 6.51
N VAL A 439 6.30 -4.50 7.62
CA VAL A 439 4.90 -5.01 7.72
C VAL A 439 3.88 -3.92 8.04
N MET A 440 4.33 -2.68 8.16
CA MET A 440 3.46 -1.52 8.26
C MET A 440 3.08 -1.04 6.86
N ASN A 441 1.80 -0.74 6.66
CA ASN A 441 1.29 -0.24 5.40
C ASN A 441 1.22 1.29 5.41
N PHE A 442 1.87 1.92 4.45
CA PHE A 442 1.83 3.37 4.21
C PHE A 442 1.45 3.63 2.76
N THR A 443 0.22 3.25 2.39
CA THR A 443 -0.27 3.29 1.01
C THR A 443 0.01 4.63 0.31
N GLY A 444 -0.16 5.76 1.02
CA GLY A 444 0.11 7.08 0.45
C GLY A 444 1.59 7.32 0.11
N TYR A 445 2.53 6.73 0.89
CA TYR A 445 3.93 6.77 0.53
C TYR A 445 4.23 5.84 -0.65
N ASP A 446 3.75 4.60 -0.60
CA ASP A 446 4.06 3.58 -1.60
C ASP A 446 3.49 3.96 -2.97
N GLU A 447 2.21 4.31 -3.03
CA GLU A 447 1.55 4.75 -4.27
C GLU A 447 2.01 6.15 -4.71
N GLY A 448 2.27 7.03 -3.74
CA GLY A 448 2.81 8.36 -4.01
C GLY A 448 4.19 8.29 -4.65
N TRP A 449 5.09 7.43 -4.15
CA TRP A 449 6.39 7.18 -4.75
C TRP A 449 6.25 6.59 -6.15
N ALA A 450 5.47 5.53 -6.31
CA ALA A 450 5.29 4.86 -7.60
C ALA A 450 4.67 5.80 -8.64
N THR A 451 3.68 6.62 -8.26
CA THR A 451 3.10 7.66 -9.13
C THR A 451 4.13 8.75 -9.46
N TYR A 452 4.92 9.18 -8.48
CA TYR A 452 5.97 10.18 -8.70
C TYR A 452 6.98 9.71 -9.75
N VAL A 453 7.45 8.47 -9.63
CA VAL A 453 8.43 7.93 -10.59
C VAL A 453 7.80 7.52 -11.92
N GLU A 454 6.52 7.15 -11.93
CA GLU A 454 5.74 6.98 -13.17
C GLU A 454 5.73 8.29 -13.97
N MET A 455 5.36 9.41 -13.33
CA MET A 455 5.37 10.74 -13.97
C MET A 455 6.79 11.17 -14.35
N TYR A 456 7.80 10.79 -13.56
CA TYR A 456 9.20 11.05 -13.84
C TYR A 456 9.70 10.27 -15.06
N SER A 457 9.21 9.06 -15.28
CA SER A 457 9.67 8.15 -16.34
C SER A 457 9.34 8.60 -17.78
N TYR A 458 8.39 9.52 -17.96
CA TYR A 458 8.09 10.06 -19.28
C TYR A 458 9.31 10.65 -20.00
N GLN A 459 10.29 11.18 -19.26
CA GLN A 459 11.52 11.71 -19.83
C GLN A 459 12.44 10.64 -20.42
N TYR A 460 12.28 9.38 -19.98
CA TYR A 460 13.07 8.23 -20.44
C TYR A 460 12.39 7.44 -21.57
N ALA A 461 11.10 7.70 -21.82
CA ALA A 461 10.26 6.88 -22.69
C ALA A 461 10.57 6.99 -24.21
N GLY A 462 11.64 7.69 -24.60
CA GLY A 462 12.09 7.79 -26.01
C GLY A 462 11.13 8.51 -26.95
N ILE A 463 10.19 9.32 -26.44
CA ILE A 463 9.21 10.09 -27.21
C ILE A 463 9.59 11.58 -27.29
N ASP A 464 8.89 12.34 -28.15
CA ASP A 464 9.07 13.78 -28.24
C ASP A 464 8.88 14.45 -26.87
N LYS A 465 9.80 15.34 -26.50
CA LYS A 465 9.79 15.97 -25.17
C LYS A 465 8.49 16.70 -24.86
N ASN A 466 7.96 17.48 -25.82
CA ASN A 466 6.72 18.21 -25.59
C ASN A 466 5.53 17.24 -25.42
N LEU A 467 5.54 16.11 -26.14
CA LEU A 467 4.54 15.06 -25.98
C LEU A 467 4.66 14.38 -24.60
N ALA A 468 5.89 14.10 -24.15
CA ALA A 468 6.13 13.55 -22.80
C ALA A 468 5.61 14.50 -21.71
N ASP A 469 5.94 15.79 -21.79
CA ASP A 469 5.47 16.81 -20.85
C ASP A 469 3.93 16.97 -20.90
N PHE A 470 3.32 16.87 -22.08
CA PHE A 470 1.87 16.94 -22.26
C PHE A 470 1.17 15.73 -21.61
N LEU A 471 1.64 14.51 -21.89
CA LEU A 471 1.11 13.27 -21.31
C LEU A 471 1.20 13.28 -19.79
N ARG A 472 2.35 13.68 -19.25
CA ARG A 472 2.57 13.83 -17.82
C ARG A 472 1.58 14.83 -17.20
N ALA A 473 1.47 16.03 -17.74
CA ALA A 473 0.56 17.06 -17.23
C ALA A 473 -0.91 16.59 -17.30
N ASN A 474 -1.30 15.93 -18.39
CA ASN A 474 -2.65 15.39 -18.54
C ASN A 474 -2.97 14.31 -17.49
N ASN A 475 -2.03 13.39 -17.24
CA ASN A 475 -2.24 12.32 -16.25
C ASN A 475 -2.33 12.89 -14.83
N ILE A 476 -1.53 13.89 -14.48
CA ILE A 476 -1.61 14.58 -13.18
C ILE A 476 -2.98 15.25 -13.03
N VAL A 477 -3.47 15.96 -14.06
CA VAL A 477 -4.80 16.59 -14.03
C VAL A 477 -5.89 15.55 -13.81
N ILE A 478 -5.88 14.43 -14.55
CA ILE A 478 -6.90 13.38 -14.43
C ILE A 478 -6.86 12.75 -13.04
N LEU A 479 -5.69 12.41 -12.53
CA LEU A 479 -5.54 11.79 -11.21
C LEU A 479 -6.04 12.72 -10.11
N CYS A 480 -5.63 13.98 -10.13
CA CYS A 480 -6.08 14.97 -9.16
C CYS A 480 -7.59 15.28 -9.29
N LEU A 481 -8.14 15.23 -10.51
CA LEU A 481 -9.57 15.37 -10.76
C LEU A 481 -10.38 14.26 -10.06
N TYR A 482 -9.92 13.02 -10.14
CA TYR A 482 -10.58 11.88 -9.48
C TYR A 482 -10.52 12.01 -7.97
N ALA A 483 -9.35 12.30 -7.40
CA ALA A 483 -9.17 12.53 -5.98
C ALA A 483 -10.01 13.72 -5.47
N ARG A 484 -10.09 14.81 -6.25
CA ARG A 484 -10.91 15.98 -5.88
C ARG A 484 -12.41 15.71 -5.93
N ALA A 485 -12.86 14.93 -6.93
CA ALA A 485 -14.26 14.50 -7.02
C ALA A 485 -14.65 13.53 -5.90
N ASP A 486 -13.76 12.63 -5.50
CA ASP A 486 -13.92 11.72 -4.35
C ASP A 486 -14.19 12.52 -3.06
N ILE A 487 -13.34 13.52 -2.76
CA ILE A 487 -13.55 14.42 -1.62
C ILE A 487 -14.89 15.17 -1.75
N GLY A 488 -15.23 15.63 -2.95
CA GLY A 488 -16.50 16.29 -3.23
C GLY A 488 -17.70 15.42 -2.86
N ILE A 489 -17.67 14.15 -3.23
CA ILE A 489 -18.73 13.18 -2.98
C ILE A 489 -18.82 12.83 -1.48
N HIS A 490 -17.70 12.47 -0.86
CA HIS A 490 -17.69 11.86 0.46
C HIS A 490 -17.52 12.85 1.61
N TYR A 491 -16.91 14.02 1.36
CA TYR A 491 -16.65 15.03 2.38
C TYR A 491 -17.52 16.29 2.21
N GLU A 492 -17.68 16.80 0.97
CA GLU A 492 -18.45 18.02 0.71
C GLU A 492 -19.93 17.75 0.40
N GLY A 493 -20.32 16.47 0.21
CA GLY A 493 -21.70 16.07 -0.02
C GLY A 493 -22.20 16.37 -1.43
N TRP A 494 -21.33 16.30 -2.44
CA TRP A 494 -21.78 16.43 -3.83
C TRP A 494 -22.70 15.28 -4.21
N ASP A 495 -23.86 15.65 -4.73
CA ASP A 495 -24.75 14.68 -5.37
C ASP A 495 -24.21 14.26 -6.76
N LYS A 496 -24.83 13.24 -7.35
CA LYS A 496 -24.44 12.74 -8.69
C LYS A 496 -24.36 13.86 -9.73
N ASN A 497 -25.34 14.77 -9.74
CA ASN A 497 -25.38 15.84 -10.73
C ASN A 497 -24.21 16.83 -10.56
N THR A 498 -23.91 17.17 -9.33
CA THR A 498 -22.78 18.07 -8.99
C THR A 498 -21.46 17.43 -9.34
N ALA A 499 -21.24 16.16 -8.94
CA ALA A 499 -20.02 15.42 -9.27
C ALA A 499 -19.82 15.23 -10.77
N MET A 500 -20.85 14.80 -11.49
CA MET A 500 -20.80 14.67 -12.95
C MET A 500 -20.52 16.01 -13.63
N LYS A 501 -21.18 17.10 -13.21
CA LYS A 501 -20.94 18.43 -13.75
C LYS A 501 -19.49 18.87 -13.53
N TYR A 502 -18.93 18.59 -12.36
CA TYR A 502 -17.53 18.90 -12.07
C TYR A 502 -16.60 18.14 -13.00
N VAL A 503 -16.75 16.82 -13.14
CA VAL A 503 -15.94 15.98 -14.02
C VAL A 503 -16.08 16.41 -15.48
N MET A 504 -17.30 16.73 -15.93
CA MET A 504 -17.58 17.15 -17.31
C MET A 504 -17.00 18.52 -17.69
N ASN A 505 -16.51 19.34 -16.75
CA ASN A 505 -15.72 20.52 -17.09
C ASN A 505 -14.36 20.15 -17.72
N TYR A 506 -13.90 18.91 -17.52
CA TYR A 506 -12.59 18.42 -17.96
C TYR A 506 -12.73 17.27 -18.97
N ILE A 507 -13.72 16.41 -18.81
CA ILE A 507 -13.97 15.22 -19.63
C ILE A 507 -15.34 15.38 -20.28
N SER A 508 -15.39 15.57 -21.60
CA SER A 508 -16.63 15.88 -22.32
C SER A 508 -17.59 14.70 -22.51
N ASP A 509 -17.20 13.46 -22.14
CA ASP A 509 -18.01 12.26 -22.27
C ASP A 509 -18.80 11.99 -20.99
N ALA A 510 -20.14 12.09 -21.09
CA ALA A 510 -21.03 11.89 -19.97
C ALA A 510 -21.03 10.44 -19.46
N THR A 511 -20.79 9.45 -20.31
CA THR A 511 -20.73 8.03 -19.91
C THR A 511 -19.48 7.78 -19.08
N ILE A 512 -18.35 8.34 -19.47
CA ILE A 512 -17.11 8.29 -18.70
C ILE A 512 -17.30 9.00 -17.35
N ALA A 513 -17.91 10.19 -17.33
CA ALA A 513 -18.17 10.92 -16.10
C ALA A 513 -19.08 10.14 -15.13
N GLU A 514 -20.09 9.45 -15.65
CA GLU A 514 -20.97 8.58 -14.85
C GLU A 514 -20.22 7.37 -14.28
N THR A 515 -19.37 6.74 -15.09
CA THR A 515 -18.53 5.62 -14.63
C THR A 515 -17.60 6.07 -13.51
N ILE A 516 -16.92 7.21 -13.66
CA ILE A 516 -16.06 7.81 -12.62
C ILE A 516 -16.86 8.02 -11.34
N TYR A 517 -18.04 8.65 -11.42
CA TYR A 517 -18.88 8.88 -10.24
C TYR A 517 -19.20 7.57 -9.50
N HIS A 518 -19.58 6.52 -10.22
CA HIS A 518 -19.91 5.24 -9.60
C HIS A 518 -18.68 4.57 -8.99
N THR A 519 -17.52 4.60 -9.64
CA THR A 519 -16.27 4.07 -9.09
C THR A 519 -15.89 4.78 -7.79
N LEU A 520 -15.93 6.11 -7.78
CA LEU A 520 -15.61 6.89 -6.57
C LEU A 520 -16.61 6.65 -5.45
N LEU A 521 -17.90 6.52 -5.77
CA LEU A 521 -18.95 6.25 -4.78
C LEU A 521 -18.77 4.88 -4.11
N GLU A 522 -18.31 3.89 -4.85
CA GLU A 522 -18.17 2.50 -4.42
C GLU A 522 -16.89 2.24 -3.60
N GLU A 523 -15.86 3.03 -3.84
CA GLU A 523 -14.52 2.86 -3.24
C GLU A 523 -13.99 4.20 -2.69
N PRO A 524 -14.48 4.67 -1.55
CA PRO A 524 -14.07 5.94 -0.96
C PRO A 524 -12.55 6.04 -0.74
N ALA A 525 -11.98 7.17 -1.12
CA ALA A 525 -10.55 7.48 -0.98
C ALA A 525 -9.60 6.58 -1.81
N ILE A 526 -10.10 5.89 -2.86
CA ILE A 526 -9.27 4.96 -3.65
C ILE A 526 -8.14 5.67 -4.40
N TYR A 527 -8.36 6.86 -4.93
CA TYR A 527 -7.35 7.63 -5.68
C TYR A 527 -6.55 8.61 -4.82
N LEU A 528 -6.93 8.80 -3.54
CA LEU A 528 -6.20 9.73 -2.66
C LEU A 528 -4.75 9.34 -2.42
N PRO A 529 -4.38 8.06 -2.17
CA PRO A 529 -2.98 7.67 -1.99
C PRO A 529 -2.10 8.08 -3.16
N TYR A 530 -2.56 7.87 -4.38
CA TYR A 530 -1.85 8.20 -5.62
C TYR A 530 -1.68 9.72 -5.78
N ALA A 531 -2.79 10.47 -5.77
CA ALA A 531 -2.77 11.90 -6.03
C ALA A 531 -2.12 12.69 -4.89
N VAL A 532 -2.54 12.46 -3.66
CA VAL A 532 -2.02 13.18 -2.49
C VAL A 532 -0.58 12.77 -2.22
N GLY A 533 -0.27 11.45 -2.26
CA GLY A 533 1.09 10.96 -2.07
C GLY A 533 2.07 11.53 -3.09
N TYR A 534 1.69 11.55 -4.38
CA TYR A 534 2.46 12.21 -5.44
C TYR A 534 2.73 13.67 -5.12
N LEU A 535 1.68 14.42 -4.75
CA LEU A 535 1.79 15.85 -4.47
C LEU A 535 2.59 16.17 -3.21
N GLU A 536 2.54 15.29 -2.20
CA GLU A 536 3.41 15.39 -1.02
C GLU A 536 4.89 15.26 -1.42
N ILE A 537 5.25 14.25 -2.21
CA ILE A 537 6.64 14.05 -2.68
C ILE A 537 7.10 15.22 -3.54
N GLU A 538 6.27 15.69 -4.48
CA GLU A 538 6.56 16.89 -5.29
C GLU A 538 6.73 18.15 -4.42
N GLY A 539 5.91 18.29 -3.37
CA GLY A 539 6.01 19.37 -2.40
C GLY A 539 7.33 19.34 -1.62
N LEU A 540 7.72 18.15 -1.13
CA LEU A 540 8.99 17.92 -0.45
C LEU A 540 10.19 18.24 -1.37
N LYS A 541 10.13 17.79 -2.64
CA LYS A 541 11.16 18.09 -3.63
C LYS A 541 11.32 19.58 -3.87
N LYS A 542 10.21 20.29 -4.13
CA LYS A 542 10.21 21.76 -4.33
C LYS A 542 10.75 22.51 -3.10
N LYS A 543 10.40 22.06 -1.90
CA LYS A 543 10.94 22.61 -0.65
C LYS A 543 12.46 22.42 -0.57
N ALA A 544 12.97 21.23 -0.90
CA ALA A 544 14.40 20.94 -0.91
C ALA A 544 15.14 21.76 -1.98
N GLU A 545 14.61 21.83 -3.21
CA GLU A 545 15.15 22.66 -4.28
C GLU A 545 15.25 24.13 -3.89
N LEU A 546 14.23 24.68 -3.25
CA LEU A 546 14.20 26.09 -2.82
C LEU A 546 15.23 26.37 -1.71
N ILE A 547 15.38 25.47 -0.75
CA ILE A 547 16.25 25.66 0.41
C ILE A 547 17.72 25.40 0.08
N LEU A 548 18.00 24.34 -0.68
CA LEU A 548 19.36 23.92 -1.04
C LEU A 548 19.92 24.69 -2.26
N ASP A 549 19.05 25.26 -3.10
CA ASP A 549 19.40 26.00 -4.32
C ASP A 549 20.45 25.21 -5.15
N LYS A 550 21.65 25.78 -5.34
CA LYS A 550 22.72 25.14 -6.13
C LYS A 550 23.31 23.86 -5.51
N LYS A 551 23.03 23.60 -4.25
CA LYS A 551 23.46 22.37 -3.56
C LYS A 551 22.46 21.23 -3.72
N PHE A 552 21.26 21.50 -4.27
CA PHE A 552 20.29 20.44 -4.51
C PHE A 552 20.79 19.45 -5.55
N VAL A 553 20.73 18.16 -5.20
CA VAL A 553 21.05 17.05 -6.11
C VAL A 553 19.86 16.09 -6.08
N THR A 554 19.22 15.86 -7.21
CA THR A 554 18.05 15.00 -7.35
C THR A 554 18.28 13.61 -6.76
N LYS A 555 19.43 13.01 -7.05
CA LYS A 555 19.81 11.69 -6.54
C LYS A 555 19.88 11.62 -5.01
N ASP A 556 20.36 12.68 -4.37
CA ASP A 556 20.47 12.73 -2.91
C ASP A 556 19.10 12.91 -2.26
N PHE A 557 18.20 13.66 -2.91
CA PHE A 557 16.80 13.75 -2.49
C PHE A 557 16.09 12.38 -2.61
N HIS A 558 16.24 11.69 -3.73
CA HIS A 558 15.66 10.35 -3.88
C HIS A 558 16.25 9.35 -2.88
N ARG A 559 17.57 9.42 -2.63
CA ARG A 559 18.22 8.61 -1.61
C ARG A 559 17.63 8.88 -0.23
N PHE A 560 17.45 10.16 0.13
CA PHE A 560 16.85 10.55 1.40
C PHE A 560 15.47 9.92 1.60
N LEU A 561 14.58 10.01 0.61
CA LEU A 561 13.24 9.40 0.68
C LEU A 561 13.30 7.88 0.86
N LEU A 562 14.16 7.22 0.09
CA LEU A 562 14.32 5.76 0.12
C LEU A 562 14.99 5.27 1.40
N ASP A 563 15.93 6.03 1.99
CA ASP A 563 16.58 5.73 3.27
C ASP A 563 15.58 5.85 4.43
N ILE A 564 14.70 6.86 4.41
CA ILE A 564 13.57 6.94 5.33
C ILE A 564 12.64 5.74 5.09
N GLY A 565 12.33 5.44 3.83
CA GLY A 565 11.39 4.37 3.46
C GLY A 565 9.94 4.67 3.81
N PRO A 566 9.03 3.66 3.74
CA PRO A 566 7.60 3.87 4.01
C PRO A 566 7.34 4.49 5.38
N ALA A 567 6.69 5.66 5.37
CA ALA A 567 6.40 6.46 6.56
C ALA A 567 5.31 7.52 6.27
N PRO A 568 4.64 8.08 7.31
CA PRO A 568 3.77 9.24 7.16
C PRO A 568 4.56 10.47 6.68
N PHE A 569 3.95 11.30 5.83
CA PHE A 569 4.61 12.46 5.23
C PHE A 569 5.04 13.51 6.26
N GLU A 570 4.30 13.67 7.37
CA GLU A 570 4.71 14.56 8.47
C GLU A 570 6.05 14.11 9.10
N THR A 571 6.21 12.81 9.32
CA THR A 571 7.48 12.26 9.80
C THR A 571 8.60 12.47 8.78
N ILE A 572 8.34 12.20 7.49
CA ILE A 572 9.33 12.42 6.41
C ILE A 572 9.77 13.89 6.37
N GLU A 573 8.83 14.85 6.45
CA GLU A 573 9.11 16.27 6.42
C GLU A 573 10.00 16.71 7.58
N ASN A 574 9.73 16.22 8.81
CA ASN A 574 10.53 16.51 9.98
C ASN A 574 11.99 16.05 9.83
N TYR A 575 12.19 14.83 9.30
CA TYR A 575 13.54 14.32 9.04
C TYR A 575 14.21 15.00 7.85
N MET A 576 13.45 15.44 6.85
CA MET A 576 13.98 16.22 5.72
C MET A 576 14.52 17.59 6.17
N ASP A 577 13.89 18.23 7.12
CA ASP A 577 14.39 19.51 7.67
C ASP A 577 15.74 19.35 8.37
N LEU A 578 15.98 18.19 9.00
CA LEU A 578 17.29 17.84 9.58
C LEU A 578 18.32 17.54 8.49
N TRP A 579 17.94 16.77 7.47
CA TRP A 579 18.78 16.44 6.32
C TRP A 579 19.23 17.70 5.59
N MET A 580 18.31 18.61 5.25
CA MET A 580 18.64 19.87 4.56
C MET A 580 19.57 20.76 5.37
N LYS A 581 19.45 20.81 6.71
CA LYS A 581 20.39 21.55 7.58
C LYS A 581 21.82 20.98 7.50
N ASN A 582 21.96 19.67 7.31
CA ASN A 582 23.26 19.03 7.18
C ASN A 582 23.87 19.28 5.80
N GLU A 583 23.08 19.16 4.72
CA GLU A 583 23.53 19.46 3.35
C GLU A 583 23.83 20.96 3.14
N SER A 584 23.21 21.84 3.90
CA SER A 584 23.44 23.28 3.80
C SER A 584 24.80 23.71 4.39
N LYS A 585 25.41 22.91 5.26
CA LYS A 585 26.75 23.18 5.84
C LYS A 585 27.86 22.91 4.81
#